data_0197858a3656049b7620eb328ec63585
#
_entry.id   0197858a3656049b7620eb328ec63585
#
_cell.length_a   1.000
_cell.length_b   1.000
_cell.length_c   1.000
_cell.angle_alpha   90.00
_cell.angle_beta   90.00
_cell.angle_gamma   90.00
#
_symmetry.space_group_name_H-M   'P 1'
#
loop_
_entity.id
_entity.type
_entity.pdbx_description
1 polymer ?
#
loop_
_entity_poly.entity_id
_entity_poly.type
_entity_poly.pdbx_seq_one_letter_code
_entity_poly.pdbx_strand_id
1 'polypeptide(L)'
;MSMVELSPRERITAAVRRLLADRSITRAFAPQEDLREVGLTSLDMVNLVLAVESELGIAIPESEITPANFRSVAAIETLVAGLRHRSAA
;
A
#
# COMPACT_ATOMS: atom_id res chain seq x y z
N MET A 1 1.09 -25.88 -13.63
CA MET A 1 1.12 -24.48 -13.94
C MET A 1 1.59 -23.66 -12.76
N SER A 2 2.56 -22.84 -12.98
CA SER A 2 3.08 -22.07 -11.86
C SER A 2 2.24 -20.82 -11.68
N MET A 3 1.97 -20.52 -10.43
CA MET A 3 1.37 -19.26 -10.06
C MET A 3 2.46 -18.32 -9.63
N VAL A 4 2.52 -17.17 -10.26
CA VAL A 4 3.46 -16.15 -9.84
C VAL A 4 2.87 -15.45 -8.64
N GLU A 5 3.49 -15.66 -7.49
CA GLU A 5 3.06 -14.95 -6.28
C GLU A 5 3.74 -13.60 -6.26
N LEU A 6 2.92 -12.57 -6.24
CA LEU A 6 3.45 -11.22 -6.11
C LEU A 6 3.93 -11.00 -4.68
N SER A 7 5.06 -10.31 -4.54
CA SER A 7 5.57 -9.92 -3.24
C SER A 7 4.62 -8.89 -2.61
N PRO A 8 4.70 -8.68 -1.29
CA PRO A 8 3.91 -7.63 -0.67
C PRO A 8 4.13 -6.27 -1.32
N ARG A 9 5.37 -5.94 -1.67
CA ARG A 9 5.66 -4.68 -2.35
C ARG A 9 4.92 -4.57 -3.68
N GLU A 10 4.91 -5.65 -4.45
CA GLU A 10 4.23 -5.65 -5.74
C GLU A 10 2.73 -5.50 -5.59
N ARG A 11 2.15 -6.14 -4.57
CA ARG A 11 0.72 -6.02 -4.32
C ARG A 11 0.35 -4.62 -3.88
N ILE A 12 1.16 -4.01 -3.02
CA ILE A 12 0.94 -2.63 -2.57
C ILE A 12 1.06 -1.68 -3.75
N THR A 13 2.10 -1.87 -4.56
CA THR A 13 2.30 -1.03 -5.74
C THR A 13 1.11 -1.14 -6.71
N ALA A 14 0.59 -2.34 -6.91
CA ALA A 14 -0.56 -2.54 -7.78
C ALA A 14 -1.79 -1.80 -7.26
N ALA A 15 -2.01 -1.82 -5.94
CA ALA A 15 -3.11 -1.10 -5.33
C ALA A 15 -2.98 0.41 -5.54
N VAL A 16 -1.77 0.94 -5.36
CA VAL A 16 -1.51 2.37 -5.60
C VAL A 16 -1.76 2.71 -7.05
N ARG A 17 -1.27 1.87 -7.97
CA ARG A 17 -1.46 2.12 -9.41
C ARG A 17 -2.92 2.16 -9.80
N ARG A 18 -3.75 1.30 -9.21
CA ARG A 18 -5.19 1.32 -9.51
C ARG A 18 -5.82 2.64 -9.08
N LEU A 19 -5.47 3.13 -7.90
CA LEU A 19 -6.01 4.41 -7.43
C LEU A 19 -5.54 5.56 -8.30
N LEU A 20 -4.27 5.53 -8.72
CA LEU A 20 -3.74 6.54 -9.63
C LEU A 20 -4.43 6.49 -10.99
N ALA A 21 -4.69 5.28 -11.50
CA ALA A 21 -5.36 5.11 -12.79
C ALA A 21 -6.77 5.70 -12.76
N ASP A 22 -7.46 5.59 -11.63
CA ASP A 22 -8.78 6.19 -11.47
C ASP A 22 -8.73 7.71 -11.62
N ARG A 23 -7.55 8.30 -11.42
CA ARG A 23 -7.32 9.73 -11.59
C ARG A 23 -6.58 10.05 -12.90
N SER A 24 -6.47 9.06 -13.77
CA SER A 24 -5.75 9.18 -15.06
C SER A 24 -4.27 9.52 -14.86
N ILE A 25 -3.68 9.06 -13.77
CA ILE A 25 -2.26 9.26 -13.50
C ILE A 25 -1.54 7.95 -13.81
N THR A 26 -0.64 7.99 -14.79
CA THR A 26 0.06 6.80 -15.26
C THR A 26 1.57 6.88 -15.11
N ARG A 27 2.09 7.92 -14.48
CA ARG A 27 3.54 8.06 -14.34
C ARG A 27 4.11 7.00 -13.41
N ALA A 28 5.35 6.61 -13.67
CA ALA A 28 6.07 5.72 -12.78
C ALA A 28 6.46 6.47 -11.49
N PHE A 29 6.62 5.71 -10.42
CA PHE A 29 7.06 6.29 -9.15
C PHE A 29 7.94 5.27 -8.43
N ALA A 30 8.85 5.77 -7.60
CA ALA A 30 9.74 4.91 -6.82
C ALA A 30 9.05 4.50 -5.53
N PRO A 31 9.45 3.36 -4.92
CA PRO A 31 8.85 2.90 -3.66
C PRO A 31 8.97 3.92 -2.52
N GLN A 32 9.96 4.79 -2.56
CA GLN A 32 10.20 5.78 -1.52
C GLN A 32 9.47 7.10 -1.76
N GLU A 33 8.87 7.28 -2.93
CA GLU A 33 8.22 8.54 -3.24
C GLU A 33 6.98 8.76 -2.37
N ASP A 34 6.78 10.00 -1.97
CA ASP A 34 5.59 10.40 -1.23
C ASP A 34 4.38 10.26 -2.14
N LEU A 35 3.45 9.42 -1.77
CA LEU A 35 2.29 9.10 -2.60
C LEU A 35 1.40 10.32 -2.84
N ARG A 36 1.39 11.27 -1.91
CA ARG A 36 0.63 12.49 -2.10
C ARG A 36 1.24 13.35 -3.19
N GLU A 37 2.56 13.34 -3.29
CA GLU A 37 3.25 14.04 -4.37
C GLU A 37 3.08 13.35 -5.71
N VAL A 38 2.89 12.03 -5.69
CA VAL A 38 2.59 11.29 -6.91
C VAL A 38 1.19 11.61 -7.43
N GLY A 39 0.25 11.90 -6.52
CA GLY A 39 -1.08 12.34 -6.92
C GLY A 39 -2.22 11.81 -6.08
N LEU A 40 -1.96 11.03 -5.04
CA LEU A 40 -3.05 10.54 -4.18
C LEU A 40 -3.51 11.62 -3.21
N THR A 41 -4.82 11.68 -3.01
CA THR A 41 -5.43 12.61 -2.07
C THR A 41 -5.65 11.92 -0.73
N SER A 42 -6.09 12.70 0.27
CA SER A 42 -6.42 12.12 1.58
C SER A 42 -7.50 11.06 1.48
N LEU A 43 -8.50 11.27 0.61
CA LEU A 43 -9.56 10.29 0.42
C LEU A 43 -9.00 9.01 -0.21
N ASP A 44 -8.07 9.15 -1.15
CA ASP A 44 -7.41 7.99 -1.75
C ASP A 44 -6.64 7.19 -0.72
N MET A 45 -6.10 7.85 0.31
CA MET A 45 -5.37 7.14 1.36
C MET A 45 -6.30 6.21 2.14
N VAL A 46 -7.54 6.60 2.38
CA VAL A 46 -8.52 5.73 3.02
C VAL A 46 -8.78 4.50 2.14
N ASN A 47 -8.97 4.73 0.85
CA ASN A 47 -9.19 3.62 -0.08
C ASN A 47 -7.95 2.73 -0.19
N LEU A 48 -6.77 3.31 -0.07
CA LEU A 48 -5.52 2.56 -0.10
C LEU A 48 -5.41 1.62 1.10
N VAL A 49 -5.79 2.08 2.29
CA VAL A 49 -5.80 1.23 3.47
C VAL A 49 -6.66 -0.01 3.21
N LEU A 50 -7.89 0.21 2.70
CA LEU A 50 -8.81 -0.89 2.43
C LEU A 50 -8.26 -1.82 1.36
N ALA A 51 -7.63 -1.27 0.33
CA ALA A 51 -7.06 -2.08 -0.75
C ALA A 51 -5.90 -2.93 -0.24
N VAL A 52 -5.04 -2.36 0.60
CA VAL A 52 -3.91 -3.11 1.17
C VAL A 52 -4.41 -4.24 2.05
N GLU A 53 -5.42 -3.97 2.88
CA GLU A 53 -6.01 -5.02 3.72
C GLU A 53 -6.56 -6.16 2.86
N SER A 54 -7.27 -5.81 1.80
CA SER A 54 -7.87 -6.80 0.92
C SER A 54 -6.81 -7.60 0.15
N GLU A 55 -5.81 -6.91 -0.40
CA GLU A 55 -4.78 -7.55 -1.21
C GLU A 55 -3.91 -8.50 -0.39
N LEU A 56 -3.64 -8.15 0.85
CA LEU A 56 -2.71 -8.92 1.68
C LEU A 56 -3.41 -9.80 2.70
N GLY A 57 -4.74 -9.74 2.77
CA GLY A 57 -5.50 -10.55 3.71
C GLY A 57 -5.18 -10.23 5.16
N ILE A 58 -4.99 -8.96 5.49
CA ILE A 58 -4.64 -8.52 6.83
C ILE A 58 -5.62 -7.46 7.32
N ALA A 59 -5.66 -7.28 8.64
CA ALA A 59 -6.38 -6.16 9.25
C ALA A 59 -5.34 -5.21 9.83
N ILE A 60 -5.43 -3.94 9.44
CA ILE A 60 -4.49 -2.94 9.93
C ILE A 60 -5.13 -2.24 11.14
N PRO A 61 -4.51 -2.32 12.32
CA PRO A 61 -5.06 -1.64 13.49
C PRO A 61 -5.21 -0.15 13.23
N GLU A 62 -6.28 0.42 13.73
CA GLU A 62 -6.57 1.84 13.51
C GLU A 62 -5.42 2.73 13.97
N SER A 63 -4.77 2.36 15.06
CA SER A 63 -3.63 3.11 15.59
C SER A 63 -2.43 3.16 14.63
N GLU A 64 -2.37 2.22 13.69
CA GLU A 64 -1.29 2.17 12.70
C GLU A 64 -1.64 2.91 11.41
N ILE A 65 -2.88 3.35 11.26
CA ILE A 65 -3.31 4.08 10.06
C ILE A 65 -2.96 5.54 10.26
N THR A 66 -1.70 5.85 9.94
CA THR A 66 -1.16 7.20 10.11
C THR A 66 -0.57 7.69 8.80
N PRO A 67 -0.47 9.01 8.61
CA PRO A 67 0.17 9.53 7.39
C PRO A 67 1.59 9.01 7.19
N ALA A 68 2.36 8.85 8.27
CA ALA A 68 3.73 8.38 8.15
C ALA A 68 3.79 6.93 7.64
N ASN A 69 2.90 6.07 8.12
CA ASN A 69 2.89 4.66 7.74
C ASN A 69 2.42 4.45 6.30
N PHE A 70 1.64 5.38 5.76
CA PHE A 70 1.11 5.28 4.41
C PHE A 70 1.70 6.31 3.46
N ARG A 71 2.85 6.85 3.82
CA ARG A 71 3.50 7.90 3.04
C ARG A 71 4.03 7.39 1.71
N SER A 72 4.50 6.16 1.67
CA SER A 72 5.12 5.59 0.47
C SER A 72 4.88 4.09 0.44
N VAL A 73 5.10 3.47 -0.73
CA VAL A 73 5.03 2.02 -0.84
C VAL A 73 6.00 1.37 0.15
N ALA A 74 7.21 1.92 0.26
CA ALA A 74 8.21 1.38 1.19
C ALA A 74 7.74 1.45 2.64
N ALA A 75 7.09 2.56 3.04
CA ALA A 75 6.57 2.70 4.39
C ALA A 75 5.45 1.69 4.66
N ILE A 76 4.56 1.50 3.70
CA ILE A 76 3.47 0.52 3.84
C ILE A 76 4.03 -0.89 3.95
N GLU A 77 5.04 -1.20 3.14
CA GLU A 77 5.69 -2.51 3.19
C GLU A 77 6.28 -2.77 4.57
N THR A 78 6.94 -1.77 5.15
CA THR A 78 7.50 -1.89 6.50
C THR A 78 6.41 -2.13 7.54
N LEU A 79 5.30 -1.39 7.43
CA LEU A 79 4.16 -1.59 8.32
C LEU A 79 3.61 -3.01 8.21
N VAL A 80 3.40 -3.49 7.01
CA VAL A 80 2.84 -4.83 6.77
C VAL A 80 3.78 -5.90 7.33
N ALA A 81 5.08 -5.75 7.11
CA ALA A 81 6.06 -6.70 7.63
C ALA A 81 6.00 -6.77 9.16
N GLY A 82 5.88 -5.61 9.80
CA GLY A 82 5.76 -5.55 11.25
C GLY A 82 4.49 -6.22 11.76
N LEU A 83 3.37 -6.00 11.08
CA LEU A 83 2.10 -6.61 11.47
C LEU A 83 2.14 -8.14 11.31
N ARG A 84 2.71 -8.61 10.22
CA ARG A 84 2.84 -10.05 9.99
C ARG A 84 3.76 -10.70 11.00
N HIS A 85 4.83 -10.03 11.36
CA HIS A 85 5.76 -10.54 12.35
C HIS A 85 5.07 -10.67 13.71
N ARG A 86 4.28 -9.67 14.11
CA ARG A 86 3.55 -9.71 15.36
C ARG A 86 2.49 -10.81 15.37
N SER A 87 1.85 -11.01 14.23
CA SER A 87 0.82 -12.06 14.11
C SER A 87 1.42 -13.45 14.18
N ALA A 88 2.67 -13.61 13.74
CA ALA A 88 3.34 -14.90 13.74
C ALA A 88 3.85 -15.28 15.12
N ALA A 89 3.96 -14.34 16.04
CA ALA A 89 4.41 -14.60 17.42
C ALA A 89 3.29 -15.19 18.34
#